data_e07c3073b16be886eeb6349245f86d7f
#
_entry.id   e07c3073b16be886eeb6349245f86d7f
#
_cell.length_a   1.000
_cell.length_b   1.000
_cell.length_c   1.000
_cell.angle_alpha   90.00
_cell.angle_beta   90.00
_cell.angle_gamma   90.00
#
_symmetry.space_group_name_H-M   'P 1'
#
loop_
_entity.id
_entity.type
_entity.pdbx_description
1 polymer ?
#
loop_
_entity_poly.entity_id
_entity_poly.type
_entity_poly.pdbx_seq_one_letter_code
_entity_poly.pdbx_strand_id
1 'polypeptide(L)'
;HVTGVQTCALPIFSPRVVITLNPFYDRVANARAGSTVERVIATNIKEYFPAPLRVVFTLLMERKLGHRATLRAGDLDWNTWLAPHRGRRTDARPAGPEDEALILLSGGTTGTPKGVQVWHRGMAYTGRQFVEWLGDGLRGATGGIMLPLPLFHSYGALVAQPLALMGRCRLTLVPNPRDLDDLVRTFQIGRAH
;
A
#
# COMPACT_ATOMS: atom_id res chain seq x y z
N HIS A 1 -15.85 6.06 7.67
CA HIS A 1 -15.19 6.96 8.64
C HIS A 1 -13.67 6.75 8.63
N VAL A 2 -12.98 7.34 7.64
CA VAL A 2 -11.51 7.33 7.52
C VAL A 2 -10.88 8.63 8.05
N THR A 3 -11.70 9.54 8.55
CA THR A 3 -11.32 10.92 8.83
C THR A 3 -10.42 11.13 10.07
N GLY A 4 -10.42 10.22 11.04
CA GLY A 4 -9.64 10.40 12.27
C GLY A 4 -8.18 9.93 12.17
N VAL A 5 -7.90 8.91 11.36
CA VAL A 5 -6.57 8.29 11.29
C VAL A 5 -5.55 9.18 10.55
N GLN A 6 -5.99 9.91 9.53
CA GLN A 6 -5.09 10.74 8.71
C GLN A 6 -4.59 11.99 9.45
N THR A 7 -5.43 12.63 10.27
CA THR A 7 -5.03 13.80 11.06
C THR A 7 -4.16 13.45 12.27
N CYS A 8 -4.29 12.23 12.81
CA CYS A 8 -3.47 11.78 13.93
C CYS A 8 -2.14 11.16 13.48
N ALA A 9 -2.03 10.66 12.25
CA ALA A 9 -0.81 10.02 11.75
C ALA A 9 0.34 11.01 11.58
N LEU A 10 0.07 12.21 11.06
CA LEU A 10 1.10 13.20 10.78
C LEU A 10 1.90 13.64 12.02
N PRO A 11 1.28 13.96 13.18
CA PRO A 11 2.02 14.29 14.38
C PRO A 11 2.80 13.13 14.97
N ILE A 12 2.30 11.89 14.83
CA ILE A 12 2.94 10.70 15.42
C ILE A 12 4.20 10.30 14.67
N PHE A 13 4.19 10.38 13.33
CA PHE A 13 5.28 9.85 12.50
C PHE A 13 6.22 10.92 11.96
N SER A 14 5.84 12.19 12.07
CA SER A 14 6.60 13.31 11.51
C SER A 14 7.07 13.05 10.07
N PRO A 15 6.19 12.62 9.16
CA PRO A 15 6.57 12.27 7.80
C PRO A 15 7.00 13.53 7.04
N ARG A 16 8.04 13.42 6.22
CA ARG A 16 8.47 14.49 5.31
C ARG A 16 7.71 14.44 3.97
N VAL A 17 7.35 13.24 3.54
CA VAL A 17 6.63 13.01 2.27
C VAL A 17 5.41 12.16 2.53
N VAL A 18 4.27 12.54 1.94
CA VAL A 18 3.05 11.76 1.98
C VAL A 18 2.65 11.39 0.56
N ILE A 19 2.46 10.09 0.31
CA ILE A 19 1.91 9.59 -0.96
C ILE A 19 0.43 9.29 -0.74
N THR A 20 -0.43 9.83 -1.60
CA THR A 20 -1.88 9.68 -1.44
C THR A 20 -2.59 9.51 -2.78
N LEU A 21 -3.79 8.92 -2.75
CA LEU A 21 -4.68 8.92 -3.91
C LEU A 21 -5.35 10.29 -4.09
N ASN A 22 -5.57 10.67 -5.34
CA ASN A 22 -6.22 11.96 -5.70
C ASN A 22 -7.49 12.28 -4.90
N PRO A 23 -8.42 11.34 -4.65
CA PRO A 23 -9.62 11.63 -3.85
C PRO A 23 -9.35 12.07 -2.40
N PHE A 24 -8.18 11.78 -1.89
CA PHE A 24 -7.79 12.14 -0.52
C PHE A 24 -6.82 13.30 -0.46
N TYR A 25 -6.37 13.80 -1.63
CA TYR A 25 -5.34 14.82 -1.73
C TYR A 25 -5.66 16.07 -0.90
N ASP A 26 -6.83 16.66 -1.08
CA ASP A 26 -7.20 17.89 -0.37
C ASP A 26 -7.21 17.73 1.16
N ARG A 27 -7.63 16.54 1.64
CA ARG A 27 -7.62 16.26 3.08
C ARG A 27 -6.19 16.20 3.63
N VAL A 28 -5.29 15.55 2.90
CA VAL A 28 -3.87 15.45 3.27
C VAL A 28 -3.21 16.82 3.20
N ALA A 29 -3.44 17.56 2.12
CA ALA A 29 -2.88 18.88 1.90
C ALA A 29 -3.37 19.91 2.95
N ASN A 30 -4.61 19.79 3.42
CA ASN A 30 -5.15 20.61 4.52
C ASN A 30 -4.57 20.21 5.88
N ALA A 31 -4.36 18.92 6.13
CA ALA A 31 -3.75 18.42 7.37
C ALA A 31 -2.26 18.71 7.49
N ARG A 32 -1.61 19.15 6.41
CA ARG A 32 -0.17 19.49 6.37
C ARG A 32 0.20 20.67 7.24
N ALA A 33 -0.71 21.60 7.48
CA ALA A 33 -0.45 22.78 8.28
C ALA A 33 -0.03 22.39 9.71
N GLY A 34 1.15 22.89 10.14
CA GLY A 34 1.72 22.55 11.45
C GLY A 34 2.34 21.15 11.56
N SER A 35 2.52 20.43 10.44
CA SER A 35 3.21 19.15 10.40
C SER A 35 4.60 19.26 9.74
N THR A 36 5.37 18.18 9.80
CA THR A 36 6.69 18.05 9.14
C THR A 36 6.62 17.73 7.65
N VAL A 37 5.41 17.64 7.07
CA VAL A 37 5.22 17.27 5.68
C VAL A 37 5.70 18.37 4.74
N GLU A 38 6.77 18.08 4.04
CA GLU A 38 7.36 18.98 3.04
C GLU A 38 6.66 18.88 1.69
N ARG A 39 6.22 17.65 1.34
CA ARG A 39 5.68 17.36 0.01
C ARG A 39 4.59 16.30 0.03
N VAL A 40 3.56 16.52 -0.76
CA VAL A 40 2.52 15.52 -1.04
C VAL A 40 2.69 15.05 -2.49
N ILE A 41 2.70 13.73 -2.68
CA ILE A 41 2.72 13.09 -4.00
C ILE A 41 1.37 12.44 -4.21
N ALA A 42 0.63 12.91 -5.20
CA ALA A 42 -0.70 12.41 -5.52
C ALA A 42 -0.65 11.42 -6.69
N THR A 43 -1.41 10.34 -6.59
CA THR A 43 -1.52 9.32 -7.64
C THR A 43 -2.96 9.01 -7.98
N ASN A 44 -3.20 8.53 -9.20
CA ASN A 44 -4.53 8.17 -9.69
C ASN A 44 -4.56 6.67 -10.02
N ILE A 45 -5.63 5.99 -9.60
CA ILE A 45 -5.80 4.56 -9.87
C ILE A 45 -5.80 4.22 -11.36
N LYS A 46 -6.27 5.15 -12.22
CA LYS A 46 -6.32 4.96 -13.68
C LYS A 46 -4.96 4.72 -14.32
N GLU A 47 -3.89 5.10 -13.65
CA GLU A 47 -2.53 4.96 -14.18
C GLU A 47 -2.11 3.49 -14.33
N TYR A 48 -2.77 2.62 -13.58
CA TYR A 48 -2.55 1.18 -13.60
C TYR A 48 -3.60 0.42 -14.44
N PHE A 49 -4.53 1.15 -15.07
CA PHE A 49 -5.53 0.54 -15.93
C PHE A 49 -4.98 0.25 -17.32
N PRO A 50 -5.45 -0.82 -18.00
CA PRO A 50 -5.25 -1.00 -19.43
C PRO A 50 -5.75 0.23 -20.22
N ALA A 51 -5.12 0.52 -21.35
CA ALA A 51 -5.39 1.73 -22.12
C ALA A 51 -6.89 1.99 -22.41
N PRO A 52 -7.70 1.00 -22.85
CA PRO A 52 -9.13 1.23 -23.10
C PRO A 52 -9.87 1.65 -21.80
N LEU A 53 -9.62 0.94 -20.71
CA LEU A 53 -10.27 1.22 -19.43
C LEU A 53 -9.85 2.58 -18.87
N ARG A 54 -8.61 2.97 -19.06
CA ARG A 54 -8.09 4.30 -18.67
C ARG A 54 -8.86 5.42 -19.36
N VAL A 55 -9.12 5.29 -20.66
CA VAL A 55 -9.88 6.29 -21.45
C VAL A 55 -11.32 6.37 -20.91
N VAL A 56 -12.00 5.22 -20.79
CA VAL A 56 -13.38 5.17 -20.26
C VAL A 56 -13.46 5.78 -18.87
N PHE A 57 -12.56 5.41 -17.98
CA PHE A 57 -12.51 5.95 -16.63
C PHE A 57 -12.30 7.48 -16.64
N THR A 58 -11.38 7.97 -17.45
CA THR A 58 -11.07 9.40 -17.54
C THR A 58 -12.28 10.22 -18.01
N LEU A 59 -13.03 9.71 -18.97
CA LEU A 59 -14.17 10.42 -19.55
C LEU A 59 -15.43 10.38 -18.65
N LEU A 60 -15.71 9.22 -18.04
CA LEU A 60 -16.99 8.96 -17.37
C LEU A 60 -16.92 8.98 -15.86
N MET A 61 -15.81 8.54 -15.26
CA MET A 61 -15.76 8.22 -13.83
C MET A 61 -14.82 9.11 -13.04
N GLU A 62 -13.76 9.60 -13.63
CA GLU A 62 -12.70 10.32 -12.92
C GLU A 62 -13.21 11.52 -12.14
N ARG A 63 -14.04 12.37 -12.78
CA ARG A 63 -14.65 13.54 -12.13
C ARG A 63 -15.71 13.13 -11.10
N LYS A 64 -16.55 12.16 -11.45
CA LYS A 64 -17.65 11.69 -10.60
C LYS A 64 -17.15 11.07 -9.29
N LEU A 65 -16.03 10.36 -9.35
CA LEU A 65 -15.43 9.68 -8.21
C LEU A 65 -14.37 10.53 -7.47
N GLY A 66 -14.24 11.81 -7.82
CA GLY A 66 -13.30 12.72 -7.15
C GLY A 66 -11.83 12.44 -7.42
N HIS A 67 -11.49 11.73 -8.52
CA HIS A 67 -10.11 11.42 -8.88
C HIS A 67 -9.39 12.56 -9.61
N ARG A 68 -10.01 13.72 -9.79
CA ARG A 68 -9.35 14.94 -10.24
C ARG A 68 -8.90 15.75 -9.04
N ALA A 69 -7.61 15.96 -8.91
CA ALA A 69 -7.04 16.83 -7.90
C ALA A 69 -6.26 17.97 -8.57
N THR A 70 -6.39 19.18 -8.03
CA THR A 70 -5.54 20.31 -8.40
C THR A 70 -4.44 20.41 -7.37
N LEU A 71 -3.21 20.12 -7.78
CA LEU A 71 -2.08 20.07 -6.87
C LEU A 71 -1.65 21.50 -6.50
N ARG A 72 -1.26 21.68 -5.25
CA ARG A 72 -0.69 22.95 -4.74
C ARG A 72 0.76 23.08 -5.17
N ALA A 73 1.27 24.30 -5.13
CA ALA A 73 2.68 24.54 -5.42
C ALA A 73 3.61 23.71 -4.54
N GLY A 74 4.56 23.02 -5.15
CA GLY A 74 5.51 22.15 -4.48
C GLY A 74 5.06 20.69 -4.31
N ASP A 75 3.78 20.38 -4.52
CA ASP A 75 3.28 19.00 -4.55
C ASP A 75 3.43 18.40 -5.95
N LEU A 76 3.50 17.09 -6.07
CA LEU A 76 3.85 16.40 -7.30
C LEU A 76 2.80 15.35 -7.69
N ASP A 77 2.63 15.19 -8.98
CA ASP A 77 1.99 14.00 -9.56
C ASP A 77 2.97 12.82 -9.55
N TRP A 78 2.48 11.64 -9.20
CA TRP A 78 3.29 10.42 -9.07
C TRP A 78 4.08 10.07 -10.33
N ASN A 79 3.46 10.11 -11.49
CA ASN A 79 4.14 9.76 -12.75
C ASN A 79 5.17 10.80 -13.12
N THR A 80 4.86 12.08 -12.95
CA THR A 80 5.78 13.18 -13.18
C THR A 80 7.00 13.08 -12.27
N TRP A 81 6.77 12.74 -10.98
CA TRP A 81 7.85 12.54 -10.02
C TRP A 81 8.70 11.31 -10.34
N LEU A 82 8.08 10.22 -10.76
CA LEU A 82 8.78 8.96 -11.03
C LEU A 82 9.50 8.95 -12.41
N ALA A 83 9.03 9.73 -13.37
CA ALA A 83 9.53 9.69 -14.75
C ALA A 83 11.07 9.79 -14.89
N PRO A 84 11.78 10.73 -14.21
CA PRO A 84 13.23 10.83 -14.31
C PRO A 84 14.00 9.69 -13.65
N HIS A 85 13.32 8.85 -12.85
CA HIS A 85 13.92 7.73 -12.11
C HIS A 85 13.63 6.36 -12.73
N ARG A 86 12.79 6.30 -13.76
CA ARG A 86 12.45 5.05 -14.43
C ARG A 86 13.69 4.41 -15.04
N GLY A 87 13.89 3.11 -14.75
CA GLY A 87 15.02 2.33 -15.25
C GLY A 87 16.36 2.64 -14.57
N ARG A 88 16.42 3.58 -13.63
CA ARG A 88 17.61 3.83 -12.82
C ARG A 88 17.68 2.89 -11.63
N ARG A 89 18.90 2.44 -11.30
CA ARG A 89 19.17 1.80 -10.03
C ARG A 89 19.38 2.87 -8.96
N THR A 90 18.95 2.58 -7.75
CA THR A 90 19.25 3.46 -6.61
C THR A 90 20.65 3.16 -6.07
N ASP A 91 21.36 4.23 -5.69
CA ASP A 91 22.64 4.13 -4.95
C ASP A 91 22.41 4.10 -3.44
N ALA A 92 21.14 4.02 -2.99
CA ALA A 92 20.81 3.95 -1.59
C ALA A 92 21.37 2.65 -0.98
N ARG A 93 21.91 2.77 0.23
CA ARG A 93 22.33 1.62 1.02
C ARG A 93 21.15 0.66 1.21
N PRO A 94 21.35 -0.65 0.97
CA PRO A 94 20.35 -1.65 1.33
C PRO A 94 19.99 -1.55 2.82
N ALA A 95 18.71 -1.69 3.15
CA ALA A 95 18.29 -1.70 4.53
C ALA A 95 18.88 -2.91 5.26
N GLY A 96 19.38 -2.68 6.46
CA GLY A 96 19.86 -3.72 7.37
C GLY A 96 18.74 -4.36 8.16
N PRO A 97 19.02 -5.49 8.85
CA PRO A 97 18.00 -6.19 9.65
C PRO A 97 17.44 -5.33 10.79
N GLU A 98 18.24 -4.43 11.34
CA GLU A 98 17.88 -3.54 12.45
C GLU A 98 17.28 -2.20 11.99
N ASP A 99 17.21 -1.96 10.68
CA ASP A 99 16.56 -0.77 10.15
C ASP A 99 15.03 -0.91 10.28
N GLU A 100 14.35 0.20 10.48
CA GLU A 100 12.89 0.26 10.52
C GLU A 100 12.32 -0.03 9.13
N ALA A 101 11.43 -1.01 9.05
CA ALA A 101 10.78 -1.39 7.80
C ALA A 101 9.48 -0.63 7.57
N LEU A 102 8.68 -0.52 8.62
CA LEU A 102 7.41 0.21 8.59
C LEU A 102 6.92 0.55 10.00
N ILE A 103 6.02 1.52 10.09
CA ILE A 103 5.29 1.84 11.30
C ILE A 103 3.80 1.63 11.03
N LEU A 104 3.15 0.79 11.84
CA LEU A 104 1.71 0.56 11.76
C LEU A 104 0.99 1.35 12.85
N LEU A 105 -0.13 1.98 12.48
CA LEU A 105 -1.01 2.58 13.46
C LEU A 105 -1.86 1.51 14.12
N SER A 106 -1.77 1.40 15.44
CA SER A 106 -2.71 0.63 16.23
C SER A 106 -3.91 1.51 16.57
N GLY A 107 -5.13 1.02 16.27
CA GLY A 107 -6.37 1.60 16.78
C GLY A 107 -6.47 1.30 18.27
N GLY A 108 -6.04 2.23 19.12
CA GLY A 108 -6.21 2.09 20.56
C GLY A 108 -7.67 2.18 20.93
N THR A 109 -8.18 1.23 21.69
CA THR A 109 -9.49 1.29 22.34
C THR A 109 -9.58 2.44 23.35
N THR A 110 -8.45 3.04 23.71
CA THR A 110 -8.28 4.04 24.78
C THR A 110 -7.92 5.45 24.29
N GLY A 111 -8.14 5.79 23.03
CA GLY A 111 -8.09 7.18 22.54
C GLY A 111 -6.97 7.49 21.56
N THR A 112 -5.72 7.66 21.96
CA THR A 112 -4.64 8.13 21.07
C THR A 112 -4.06 6.96 20.27
N PRO A 113 -4.06 7.01 18.93
CA PRO A 113 -3.40 6.02 18.09
C PRO A 113 -1.90 5.94 18.43
N LYS A 114 -1.36 4.72 18.44
CA LYS A 114 0.06 4.48 18.68
C LYS A 114 0.74 3.96 17.42
N GLY A 115 1.95 4.43 17.13
CA GLY A 115 2.80 3.89 16.09
C GLY A 115 3.56 2.66 16.58
N VAL A 116 3.35 1.51 15.96
CA VAL A 116 4.11 0.29 16.24
C VAL A 116 5.23 0.16 15.20
N GLN A 117 6.47 0.28 15.66
CA GLN A 117 7.66 0.11 14.83
C GLN A 117 7.90 -1.36 14.51
N VAL A 118 8.17 -1.65 13.24
CA VAL A 118 8.49 -2.99 12.75
C VAL A 118 9.81 -2.96 12.02
N TRP A 119 10.73 -3.82 12.38
CA TRP A 119 12.05 -3.92 11.80
C TRP A 119 12.10 -4.93 10.64
N HIS A 120 13.01 -4.75 9.70
CA HIS A 120 13.21 -5.66 8.58
C HIS A 120 13.42 -7.11 9.03
N ARG A 121 14.22 -7.34 10.10
CA ARG A 121 14.41 -8.68 10.65
C ARG A 121 13.09 -9.32 11.12
N GLY A 122 12.21 -8.53 11.77
CA GLY A 122 10.92 -9.03 12.26
C GLY A 122 10.03 -9.53 11.12
N MET A 123 9.95 -8.75 10.04
CA MET A 123 9.22 -9.16 8.84
C MET A 123 9.82 -10.42 8.20
N ALA A 124 11.15 -10.49 8.09
CA ALA A 124 11.83 -11.65 7.52
C ALA A 124 11.61 -12.91 8.37
N TYR A 125 11.69 -12.81 9.70
CA TYR A 125 11.42 -13.92 10.61
C TYR A 125 9.97 -14.39 10.49
N THR A 126 9.00 -13.49 10.52
CA THR A 126 7.58 -13.84 10.36
C THR A 126 7.37 -14.58 9.05
N GLY A 127 7.88 -14.06 7.95
CA GLY A 127 7.75 -14.72 6.64
C GLY A 127 8.34 -16.12 6.63
N ARG A 128 9.53 -16.31 7.19
CA ARG A 128 10.18 -17.64 7.28
C ARG A 128 9.42 -18.59 8.16
N GLN A 129 8.95 -18.16 9.33
CA GLN A 129 8.15 -19.00 10.23
C GLN A 129 6.91 -19.56 9.53
N PHE A 130 6.19 -18.70 8.78
CA PHE A 130 5.02 -19.14 8.04
C PHE A 130 5.38 -20.07 6.87
N VAL A 131 6.50 -19.85 6.17
CA VAL A 131 6.96 -20.75 5.11
C VAL A 131 7.27 -22.13 5.68
N GLU A 132 7.97 -22.20 6.81
CA GLU A 132 8.28 -23.47 7.47
C GLU A 132 7.02 -24.17 7.99
N TRP A 133 6.09 -23.40 8.55
CA TRP A 133 4.83 -23.95 9.07
C TRP A 133 3.90 -24.49 8.00
N LEU A 134 3.80 -23.82 6.86
CA LEU A 134 2.92 -24.20 5.75
C LEU A 134 3.56 -25.23 4.80
N GLY A 135 4.88 -25.47 4.94
CA GLY A 135 5.59 -26.52 4.22
C GLY A 135 5.61 -26.32 2.70
N ASP A 136 5.66 -27.45 1.99
CA ASP A 136 5.85 -27.47 0.53
C ASP A 136 4.67 -26.91 -0.26
N GLY A 137 3.50 -26.77 0.34
CA GLY A 137 2.31 -26.19 -0.32
C GLY A 137 2.47 -24.73 -0.77
N LEU A 138 3.48 -24.02 -0.26
CA LEU A 138 3.80 -22.65 -0.64
C LEU A 138 5.14 -22.49 -1.35
N ARG A 139 5.95 -23.54 -1.38
CA ARG A 139 7.27 -23.48 -2.01
C ARG A 139 7.14 -23.58 -3.52
N GLY A 140 7.65 -22.57 -4.21
CA GLY A 140 7.77 -22.57 -5.65
C GLY A 140 6.72 -21.74 -6.40
N ALA A 141 6.86 -21.74 -7.73
CA ALA A 141 6.04 -20.89 -8.61
C ALA A 141 4.54 -21.26 -8.67
N THR A 142 4.17 -22.42 -8.16
CA THR A 142 2.78 -22.94 -8.14
C THR A 142 2.01 -22.54 -6.89
N GLY A 143 2.70 -22.16 -5.80
CA GLY A 143 2.07 -21.69 -4.59
C GLY A 143 1.54 -20.27 -4.72
N GLY A 144 0.43 -19.98 -4.05
CA GLY A 144 -0.15 -18.62 -4.05
C GLY A 144 -0.90 -18.32 -2.78
N ILE A 145 -0.89 -17.05 -2.41
CA ILE A 145 -1.62 -16.51 -1.29
C ILE A 145 -2.67 -15.57 -1.85
N MET A 146 -3.92 -15.78 -1.49
CA MET A 146 -4.99 -14.82 -1.75
C MET A 146 -5.16 -13.93 -0.53
N LEU A 147 -5.07 -12.63 -0.72
CA LEU A 147 -5.20 -11.64 0.35
C LEU A 147 -6.46 -10.80 0.16
N PRO A 148 -7.57 -11.15 0.86
CA PRO A 148 -8.79 -10.35 0.88
C PRO A 148 -8.75 -9.22 1.92
N LEU A 149 -7.68 -9.11 2.70
CA LEU A 149 -7.49 -8.04 3.68
C LEU A 149 -6.62 -6.93 3.10
N PRO A 150 -6.85 -5.68 3.51
CA PRO A 150 -6.01 -4.56 3.06
C PRO A 150 -4.54 -4.74 3.43
N LEU A 151 -3.63 -4.35 2.54
CA LEU A 151 -2.18 -4.40 2.79
C LEU A 151 -1.73 -3.55 3.99
N PHE A 152 -2.46 -2.48 4.31
CA PHE A 152 -2.16 -1.65 5.48
C PHE A 152 -2.61 -2.27 6.82
N HIS A 153 -3.43 -3.33 6.77
CA HIS A 153 -3.78 -4.09 7.97
C HIS A 153 -2.58 -4.93 8.43
N SER A 154 -2.40 -5.10 9.74
CA SER A 154 -1.26 -5.84 10.31
C SER A 154 -1.08 -7.22 9.69
N TYR A 155 -2.16 -7.97 9.47
CA TYR A 155 -2.09 -9.27 8.80
C TYR A 155 -1.55 -9.15 7.37
N GLY A 156 -2.04 -8.20 6.58
CA GLY A 156 -1.57 -7.98 5.21
C GLY A 156 -0.09 -7.59 5.16
N ALA A 157 0.31 -6.62 5.99
CA ALA A 157 1.65 -6.07 6.02
C ALA A 157 2.68 -7.01 6.66
N LEU A 158 2.34 -7.67 7.78
CA LEU A 158 3.30 -8.40 8.58
C LEU A 158 3.26 -9.92 8.41
N VAL A 159 2.22 -10.46 7.78
CA VAL A 159 2.08 -11.90 7.55
C VAL A 159 2.05 -12.21 6.06
N ALA A 160 1.03 -11.78 5.34
CA ALA A 160 0.83 -12.19 3.95
C ALA A 160 1.95 -11.70 3.01
N GLN A 161 2.36 -10.45 3.14
CA GLN A 161 3.42 -9.88 2.30
C GLN A 161 4.79 -10.52 2.59
N PRO A 162 5.29 -10.62 3.83
CA PRO A 162 6.54 -11.31 4.13
C PRO A 162 6.52 -12.79 3.76
N LEU A 163 5.39 -13.46 3.98
CA LEU A 163 5.21 -14.86 3.60
C LEU A 163 5.34 -15.04 2.09
N ALA A 164 4.69 -14.19 1.29
CA ALA A 164 4.79 -14.27 -0.17
C ALA A 164 6.22 -14.02 -0.67
N LEU A 165 6.93 -13.06 -0.07
CA LEU A 165 8.32 -12.75 -0.42
C LEU A 165 9.27 -13.89 -0.05
N MET A 166 9.17 -14.41 1.17
CA MET A 166 10.05 -15.50 1.65
C MET A 166 9.74 -16.84 0.99
N GLY A 167 8.46 -17.12 0.73
CA GLY A 167 8.00 -18.31 0.02
C GLY A 167 8.19 -18.24 -1.49
N ARG A 168 8.55 -17.06 -2.02
CA ARG A 168 8.65 -16.79 -3.47
C ARG A 168 7.39 -17.20 -4.21
N CYS A 169 6.25 -16.99 -3.59
CA CYS A 169 4.95 -17.36 -4.14
C CYS A 169 4.15 -16.13 -4.58
N ARG A 170 3.10 -16.36 -5.36
CA ARG A 170 2.22 -15.32 -5.85
C ARG A 170 1.39 -14.73 -4.70
N LEU A 171 1.30 -13.41 -4.61
CA LEU A 171 0.35 -12.71 -3.75
C LEU A 171 -0.75 -12.09 -4.62
N THR A 172 -1.96 -12.62 -4.53
CA THR A 172 -3.13 -12.13 -5.25
C THR A 172 -3.95 -11.24 -4.33
N LEU A 173 -4.03 -9.96 -4.66
CA LEU A 173 -4.79 -8.98 -3.88
C LEU A 173 -6.25 -8.98 -4.32
N VAL A 174 -7.17 -8.99 -3.36
CA VAL A 174 -8.61 -8.86 -3.59
C VAL A 174 -9.05 -7.47 -3.09
N PRO A 175 -9.24 -6.50 -4.00
CA PRO A 175 -9.52 -5.12 -3.62
C PRO A 175 -10.84 -4.93 -2.87
N ASN A 176 -11.85 -5.73 -3.21
CA ASN A 176 -13.18 -5.67 -2.60
C ASN A 176 -13.64 -7.06 -2.13
N PRO A 177 -13.28 -7.49 -0.93
CA PRO A 177 -13.65 -8.81 -0.42
C PRO A 177 -15.15 -8.98 -0.13
N ARG A 178 -15.95 -7.91 -0.22
CA ARG A 178 -17.41 -7.96 -0.08
C ARG A 178 -18.10 -8.36 -1.39
N ASP A 179 -17.41 -8.26 -2.51
CA ASP A 179 -17.85 -8.79 -3.79
C ASP A 179 -17.50 -10.26 -3.85
N LEU A 180 -18.48 -11.09 -3.48
CA LEU A 180 -18.31 -12.54 -3.40
C LEU A 180 -18.06 -13.16 -4.79
N ASP A 181 -18.63 -12.60 -5.84
CA ASP A 181 -18.46 -13.10 -7.21
C ASP A 181 -17.02 -12.83 -7.69
N ASP A 182 -16.48 -11.67 -7.38
CA ASP A 182 -15.10 -11.34 -7.69
C ASP A 182 -14.12 -12.18 -6.85
N LEU A 183 -14.46 -12.42 -5.58
CA LEU A 183 -13.68 -13.28 -4.69
C LEU A 183 -13.61 -14.72 -5.24
N VAL A 184 -14.76 -15.29 -5.63
CA VAL A 184 -14.82 -16.66 -6.19
C VAL A 184 -14.07 -16.75 -7.51
N ARG A 185 -14.24 -15.77 -8.41
CA ARG A 185 -13.47 -15.70 -9.67
C ARG A 185 -11.97 -15.63 -9.43
N THR A 186 -11.53 -14.80 -8.49
CA THR A 186 -10.12 -14.69 -8.12
C THR A 186 -9.57 -16.01 -7.60
N PHE A 187 -10.36 -16.74 -6.81
CA PHE A 187 -10.00 -18.06 -6.31
C PHE A 187 -9.88 -19.11 -7.44
N GLN A 188 -10.76 -19.04 -8.42
CA GLN A 188 -10.73 -19.93 -9.59
C GLN A 188 -9.51 -19.66 -10.49
N ILE A 189 -9.17 -18.39 -10.72
CA ILE A 189 -7.98 -18.01 -11.49
C ILE A 189 -6.70 -18.55 -10.81
N GLY A 190 -6.63 -18.53 -9.47
CA GLY A 190 -5.52 -19.11 -8.72
C GLY A 190 -5.36 -20.62 -8.86
N ARG A 191 -6.39 -21.34 -9.28
CA ARG A 191 -6.36 -22.79 -9.53
C ARG A 191 -6.06 -23.17 -10.98
N ALA A 192 -6.16 -22.23 -11.90
CA ALA A 192 -6.04 -22.48 -13.35
C ALA A 192 -4.60 -22.40 -13.88
N HIS A 193 -3.61 -22.29 -13.01
CA HIS A 193 -2.18 -22.21 -13.38
C HIS A 193 -1.33 -23.20 -12.61
#